data_b331f963aed4718859b7c3899aa99010
#
_entry.id   b331f963aed4718859b7c3899aa99010
#
_cell.length_a   1.000
_cell.length_b   1.000
_cell.length_c   1.000
_cell.angle_alpha   90.00
_cell.angle_beta   90.00
_cell.angle_gamma   90.00
#
_symmetry.space_group_name_H-M   'P 1'
#
loop_
_entity.id
_entity.type
_entity.pdbx_description
1 polymer ?
#
loop_
_entity_poly.entity_id
_entity_poly.type
_entity_poly.pdbx_seq_one_letter_code
_entity_poly.pdbx_strand_id
1 'polypeptide(L)'
;MIKRIFKFLLPGILLFGIFIAYKAYQGHKEKERRAAYYENLVDTSSPTVSVLRDSIWIPYQNQKRTIHIYVPPAYKNDTTTRYPVIYMLDGESSFNDLENMGPEWQIDEVINAACQKGHKGSIVVGINQAENRDAEYTPFVNEDNPNAHGAQFSKWVAEDLKSWIDTTYRTQPEPGSTCIGGISRSGMMAYYMIMAHPDVFGNAIIQSPSMWVDHDRLFAMELTKEQVKDKKFFISVGENEGKIMVPHAREIYEKFQKEGLSEDQVTFKIIENEGHWHITWRKSFALAYPWLMGNS
;
A
#
# COMPACT_ATOMS: atom_id res chain seq x y z
N MET A 1 43.42 15.00 -38.37
CA MET A 1 42.78 14.91 -37.05
C MET A 1 41.27 14.80 -37.12
N ILE A 2 40.58 15.58 -37.95
CA ILE A 2 39.10 15.60 -38.09
C ILE A 2 38.50 14.24 -38.53
N LYS A 3 39.09 13.52 -39.48
CA LYS A 3 38.62 12.20 -39.97
C LYS A 3 38.67 11.07 -38.90
N ARG A 4 39.50 11.19 -37.86
CA ARG A 4 39.57 10.21 -36.78
C ARG A 4 38.46 10.44 -35.74
N ILE A 5 38.06 11.68 -35.52
CA ILE A 5 36.98 12.04 -34.59
C ILE A 5 35.64 11.55 -35.12
N PHE A 6 35.38 11.66 -36.44
CA PHE A 6 34.15 11.16 -37.06
C PHE A 6 33.97 9.64 -37.01
N LYS A 7 35.08 8.86 -36.98
CA LYS A 7 35.00 7.39 -36.86
C LYS A 7 34.48 6.88 -35.51
N PHE A 8 34.59 7.67 -34.44
CA PHE A 8 34.09 7.32 -33.10
C PHE A 8 32.76 7.99 -32.77
N LEU A 9 32.46 9.14 -33.38
CA LEU A 9 31.18 9.83 -33.17
C LEU A 9 29.99 9.12 -33.83
N LEU A 10 30.17 8.59 -35.07
CA LEU A 10 29.09 7.92 -35.78
C LEU A 10 28.53 6.68 -35.08
N PRO A 11 29.36 5.73 -34.56
CA PRO A 11 28.86 4.61 -33.78
C PRO A 11 28.15 5.03 -32.46
N GLY A 12 28.64 6.10 -31.82
CA GLY A 12 28.03 6.64 -30.61
C GLY A 12 26.62 7.21 -30.86
N ILE A 13 26.48 7.96 -31.95
CA ILE A 13 25.18 8.52 -32.37
C ILE A 13 24.21 7.39 -32.74
N LEU A 14 24.70 6.36 -33.45
CA LEU A 14 23.87 5.21 -33.81
C LEU A 14 23.41 4.43 -32.61
N LEU A 15 24.29 4.14 -31.67
CA LEU A 15 23.95 3.46 -30.40
C LEU A 15 22.97 4.28 -29.56
N PHE A 16 23.15 5.60 -29.51
CA PHE A 16 22.22 6.50 -28.84
C PHE A 16 20.84 6.52 -29.50
N GLY A 17 20.81 6.55 -30.85
CA GLY A 17 19.56 6.44 -31.63
C GLY A 17 18.83 5.10 -31.37
N ILE A 18 19.57 3.99 -31.36
CA ILE A 18 19.04 2.65 -31.05
C ILE A 18 18.50 2.64 -29.62
N PHE A 19 19.20 3.22 -28.66
CA PHE A 19 18.76 3.31 -27.25
C PHE A 19 17.46 4.11 -27.13
N ILE A 20 17.35 5.26 -27.81
CA ILE A 20 16.12 6.08 -27.79
C ILE A 20 14.97 5.30 -28.45
N ALA A 21 15.20 4.65 -29.60
CA ALA A 21 14.17 3.84 -30.26
C ALA A 21 13.72 2.66 -29.39
N TYR A 22 14.66 1.99 -28.73
CA TYR A 22 14.34 0.92 -27.78
C TYR A 22 13.50 1.43 -26.59
N LYS A 23 13.86 2.58 -26.00
CA LYS A 23 13.08 3.20 -24.91
C LYS A 23 11.67 3.61 -25.37
N ALA A 24 11.56 4.17 -26.57
CA ALA A 24 10.26 4.52 -27.15
C ALA A 24 9.39 3.27 -27.41
N TYR A 25 9.99 2.21 -27.94
CA TYR A 25 9.30 0.91 -28.13
C TYR A 25 8.83 0.30 -26.82
N GLN A 26 9.67 0.30 -25.77
CA GLN A 26 9.29 -0.18 -24.45
C GLN A 26 8.15 0.66 -23.83
N GLY A 27 8.22 1.99 -23.98
CA GLY A 27 7.16 2.89 -23.53
C GLY A 27 5.83 2.65 -24.28
N HIS A 28 5.88 2.36 -25.58
CA HIS A 28 4.69 2.02 -26.36
C HIS A 28 4.08 0.69 -25.90
N LYS A 29 4.89 -0.36 -25.75
CA LYS A 29 4.43 -1.66 -25.24
C LYS A 29 3.82 -1.56 -23.85
N GLU A 30 4.42 -0.77 -22.95
CA GLU A 30 3.88 -0.55 -21.61
C GLU A 30 2.53 0.17 -21.67
N LYS A 31 2.38 1.16 -22.58
CA LYS A 31 1.10 1.84 -22.79
C LYS A 31 0.02 0.88 -23.31
N GLU A 32 0.35 0.02 -24.28
CA GLU A 32 -0.57 -1.01 -24.79
C GLU A 32 -0.94 -2.01 -23.68
N ARG A 33 0.03 -2.46 -22.89
CA ARG A 33 -0.20 -3.36 -21.74
C ARG A 33 -1.17 -2.75 -20.74
N ARG A 34 -1.01 -1.48 -20.39
CA ARG A 34 -1.92 -0.77 -19.49
C ARG A 34 -3.30 -0.61 -20.09
N ALA A 35 -3.40 -0.20 -21.36
CA ALA A 35 -4.68 -0.06 -22.05
C ALA A 35 -5.50 -1.35 -22.02
N ALA A 36 -4.87 -2.51 -22.27
CA ALA A 36 -5.54 -3.80 -22.25
C ALA A 36 -6.19 -4.16 -20.92
N TYR A 37 -5.64 -3.70 -19.78
CA TYR A 37 -6.29 -3.88 -18.48
C TYR A 37 -7.57 -3.05 -18.33
N TYR A 38 -7.56 -1.81 -18.86
CA TYR A 38 -8.73 -0.91 -18.77
C TYR A 38 -9.86 -1.28 -19.74
N GLU A 39 -9.58 -2.06 -20.78
CA GLU A 39 -10.60 -2.52 -21.73
C GLU A 39 -11.46 -3.68 -21.20
N ASN A 40 -10.98 -4.41 -20.19
CA ASN A 40 -11.57 -5.65 -19.71
C ASN A 40 -11.88 -5.63 -18.21
N LEU A 41 -12.32 -4.48 -17.68
CA LEU A 41 -12.72 -4.37 -16.27
C LEU A 41 -13.98 -5.20 -16.00
N VAL A 42 -13.93 -6.01 -14.95
CA VAL A 42 -15.04 -6.89 -14.53
C VAL A 42 -15.21 -6.81 -13.01
N ASP A 43 -16.37 -7.26 -12.53
CA ASP A 43 -16.54 -7.48 -11.09
C ASP A 43 -15.78 -8.76 -10.69
N THR A 44 -14.71 -8.58 -9.97
CA THR A 44 -13.81 -9.65 -9.51
C THR A 44 -14.00 -9.98 -8.03
N SER A 45 -14.79 -9.18 -7.29
CA SER A 45 -14.94 -9.30 -5.85
C SER A 45 -15.47 -10.67 -5.40
N SER A 46 -14.85 -11.22 -4.37
CA SER A 46 -15.34 -12.45 -3.71
C SER A 46 -16.73 -12.24 -3.10
N PRO A 47 -17.57 -13.31 -3.01
CA PRO A 47 -18.89 -13.24 -2.37
C PRO A 47 -18.86 -12.86 -0.87
N THR A 48 -17.69 -12.82 -0.28
CA THR A 48 -17.47 -12.44 1.12
C THR A 48 -17.03 -10.98 1.29
N VAL A 49 -16.95 -10.22 0.19
CA VAL A 49 -16.80 -8.78 0.21
C VAL A 49 -18.17 -8.12 0.38
N SER A 50 -18.26 -7.14 1.25
CA SER A 50 -19.44 -6.28 1.42
C SER A 50 -19.03 -4.81 1.39
N VAL A 51 -19.85 -3.97 0.76
CA VAL A 51 -19.60 -2.53 0.65
C VAL A 51 -20.61 -1.78 1.50
N LEU A 52 -20.11 -1.07 2.49
CA LEU A 52 -20.91 -0.21 3.38
C LEU A 52 -20.85 1.23 2.84
N ARG A 53 -21.73 1.53 1.89
CA ARG A 53 -21.74 2.82 1.20
C ARG A 53 -22.22 3.92 2.14
N ASP A 54 -21.45 4.99 2.24
CA ASP A 54 -21.75 6.19 3.02
C ASP A 54 -22.34 5.88 4.40
N SER A 55 -21.73 4.92 5.11
CA SER A 55 -22.27 4.38 6.35
C SER A 55 -21.49 4.76 7.59
N ILE A 56 -20.17 4.94 7.46
CA ILE A 56 -19.28 5.17 8.60
C ILE A 56 -19.06 6.66 8.79
N TRP A 57 -19.48 7.18 9.94
CA TRP A 57 -19.40 8.60 10.27
C TRP A 57 -17.98 9.05 10.59
N ILE A 58 -17.57 10.18 10.01
CA ILE A 58 -16.30 10.86 10.29
C ILE A 58 -16.59 12.19 10.98
N PRO A 59 -16.43 12.27 12.30
CA PRO A 59 -16.85 13.43 13.07
C PRO A 59 -16.18 14.75 12.65
N TYR A 60 -14.88 14.73 12.43
CA TYR A 60 -14.11 15.94 12.10
C TYR A 60 -14.40 16.49 10.68
N GLN A 61 -14.93 15.66 9.78
CA GLN A 61 -15.37 16.08 8.43
C GLN A 61 -16.87 16.35 8.33
N ASN A 62 -17.65 15.95 9.34
CA ASN A 62 -19.11 15.99 9.32
C ASN A 62 -19.70 15.27 8.09
N GLN A 63 -19.14 14.13 7.71
CA GLN A 63 -19.55 13.33 6.55
C GLN A 63 -19.44 11.84 6.82
N LYS A 64 -19.99 11.03 5.93
CA LYS A 64 -19.91 9.59 5.97
C LYS A 64 -18.88 9.08 4.96
N ARG A 65 -18.30 7.91 5.29
CA ARG A 65 -17.34 7.23 4.45
C ARG A 65 -17.85 5.86 4.01
N THR A 66 -17.59 5.52 2.76
CA THR A 66 -17.73 4.16 2.24
C THR A 66 -16.53 3.33 2.68
N ILE A 67 -16.80 2.13 3.19
CA ILE A 67 -15.77 1.12 3.46
C ILE A 67 -16.15 -0.21 2.84
N HIS A 68 -15.15 -0.97 2.46
CA HIS A 68 -15.27 -2.32 1.95
C HIS A 68 -14.81 -3.30 3.03
N ILE A 69 -15.59 -4.32 3.30
CA ILE A 69 -15.23 -5.34 4.28
C ILE A 69 -15.14 -6.69 3.58
N TYR A 70 -13.95 -7.26 3.58
CA TYR A 70 -13.74 -8.67 3.23
C TYR A 70 -13.62 -9.49 4.52
N VAL A 71 -14.30 -10.64 4.55
CA VAL A 71 -14.12 -11.66 5.59
C VAL A 71 -13.67 -12.98 4.97
N PRO A 72 -12.80 -13.77 5.64
CA PRO A 72 -12.36 -15.06 5.11
C PRO A 72 -13.50 -16.03 4.83
N PRO A 73 -13.34 -16.99 3.89
CA PRO A 73 -14.42 -17.92 3.52
C PRO A 73 -15.03 -18.70 4.69
N ALA A 74 -14.22 -19.05 5.69
CA ALA A 74 -14.69 -19.77 6.88
C ALA A 74 -15.49 -18.90 7.86
N TYR A 75 -15.46 -17.56 7.72
CA TYR A 75 -16.02 -16.62 8.70
C TYR A 75 -17.51 -16.89 9.03
N LYS A 76 -18.34 -17.25 8.06
CA LYS A 76 -19.77 -17.50 8.29
C LYS A 76 -20.03 -18.80 9.06
N ASN A 77 -19.22 -19.82 8.83
CA ASN A 77 -19.44 -21.17 9.36
C ASN A 77 -18.71 -21.42 10.69
N ASP A 78 -17.55 -20.80 10.88
CA ASP A 78 -16.81 -20.83 12.14
C ASP A 78 -17.08 -19.54 12.91
N THR A 79 -17.91 -19.67 13.94
CA THR A 79 -18.35 -18.52 14.78
C THR A 79 -17.41 -18.23 15.96
N THR A 80 -16.37 -19.04 16.15
CA THR A 80 -15.44 -18.95 17.29
C THR A 80 -14.12 -18.32 16.95
N THR A 81 -13.62 -18.53 15.75
CA THR A 81 -12.33 -17.98 15.31
C THR A 81 -12.35 -16.46 15.24
N ARG A 82 -11.29 -15.85 15.77
CA ARG A 82 -10.97 -14.43 15.65
C ARG A 82 -9.83 -14.26 14.64
N TYR A 83 -9.88 -13.16 13.90
CA TYR A 83 -9.03 -12.93 12.73
C TYR A 83 -8.19 -11.65 12.90
N PRO A 84 -6.93 -11.65 12.42
CA PRO A 84 -6.18 -10.42 12.27
C PRO A 84 -6.88 -9.48 11.27
N VAL A 85 -6.62 -8.18 11.39
CA VAL A 85 -7.27 -7.15 10.57
C VAL A 85 -6.23 -6.37 9.77
N ILE A 86 -6.49 -6.18 8.48
CA ILE A 86 -5.72 -5.31 7.59
C ILE A 86 -6.61 -4.13 7.20
N TYR A 87 -6.23 -2.93 7.60
CA TYR A 87 -6.83 -1.69 7.12
C TYR A 87 -6.09 -1.23 5.87
N MET A 88 -6.78 -1.20 4.72
CA MET A 88 -6.22 -0.75 3.44
C MET A 88 -6.79 0.62 3.08
N LEU A 89 -5.92 1.59 2.94
CA LEU A 89 -6.26 2.91 2.42
C LEU A 89 -6.45 2.83 0.89
N ASP A 90 -7.23 3.76 0.31
CA ASP A 90 -7.72 3.68 -1.09
C ASP A 90 -8.52 2.39 -1.34
N GLY A 91 -9.47 2.10 -0.42
CA GLY A 91 -10.20 0.84 -0.32
C GLY A 91 -11.00 0.44 -1.57
N GLU A 92 -11.41 1.42 -2.39
CA GLU A 92 -12.08 1.22 -3.67
C GLU A 92 -11.27 0.42 -4.70
N SER A 93 -9.96 0.35 -4.51
CA SER A 93 -9.06 -0.42 -5.39
C SER A 93 -8.74 -1.82 -4.86
N SER A 94 -9.32 -2.23 -3.74
CA SER A 94 -8.88 -3.44 -3.03
C SER A 94 -9.42 -4.74 -3.62
N PHE A 95 -10.67 -4.75 -4.14
CA PHE A 95 -11.43 -6.00 -4.36
C PHE A 95 -12.19 -6.05 -5.69
N ASN A 96 -12.24 -4.97 -6.48
CA ASN A 96 -13.11 -4.91 -7.65
C ASN A 96 -12.61 -3.89 -8.67
N ASP A 97 -12.42 -4.34 -9.91
CA ASP A 97 -12.01 -3.47 -11.02
C ASP A 97 -13.03 -2.33 -11.28
N LEU A 98 -14.32 -2.57 -11.05
CA LEU A 98 -15.38 -1.61 -11.36
C LEU A 98 -15.50 -0.47 -10.33
N GLU A 99 -15.12 -0.69 -9.08
CA GLU A 99 -15.26 0.32 -8.02
C GLU A 99 -14.30 1.50 -8.24
N ASN A 100 -13.12 1.23 -8.75
CA ASN A 100 -12.10 2.26 -9.05
C ASN A 100 -11.94 2.52 -10.55
N MET A 101 -12.76 1.89 -11.39
CA MET A 101 -12.63 1.96 -12.85
C MET A 101 -11.20 1.68 -13.34
N GLY A 102 -10.54 0.69 -12.72
CA GLY A 102 -9.17 0.29 -13.01
C GLY A 102 -8.80 -1.05 -12.38
N PRO A 103 -7.65 -1.64 -12.74
CA PRO A 103 -7.24 -2.93 -12.18
C PRO A 103 -7.14 -2.88 -10.67
N GLU A 104 -7.89 -3.73 -9.98
CA GLU A 104 -7.86 -3.86 -8.54
C GLU A 104 -6.59 -4.54 -8.03
N TRP A 105 -6.40 -4.61 -6.70
CA TRP A 105 -5.17 -5.16 -6.09
C TRP A 105 -5.24 -6.65 -5.76
N GLN A 106 -6.36 -7.32 -6.01
CA GLN A 106 -6.59 -8.74 -5.78
C GLN A 106 -6.34 -9.18 -4.33
N ILE A 107 -6.76 -8.37 -3.38
CA ILE A 107 -6.52 -8.63 -1.96
C ILE A 107 -7.26 -9.88 -1.48
N ASP A 108 -8.52 -10.00 -1.83
CA ASP A 108 -9.36 -11.14 -1.46
C ASP A 108 -8.94 -12.43 -2.16
N GLU A 109 -8.52 -12.39 -3.44
CA GLU A 109 -7.98 -13.58 -4.13
C GLU A 109 -6.70 -14.08 -3.48
N VAL A 110 -5.80 -13.17 -3.10
CA VAL A 110 -4.55 -13.54 -2.41
C VAL A 110 -4.87 -14.21 -1.07
N ILE A 111 -5.79 -13.65 -0.29
CA ILE A 111 -6.18 -14.22 1.00
C ILE A 111 -6.94 -15.54 0.82
N ASN A 112 -7.86 -15.61 -0.15
CA ASN A 112 -8.57 -16.85 -0.48
C ASN A 112 -7.60 -17.97 -0.87
N ALA A 113 -6.58 -17.65 -1.70
CA ALA A 113 -5.56 -18.62 -2.08
C ALA A 113 -4.73 -19.11 -0.88
N ALA A 114 -4.45 -18.23 0.09
CA ALA A 114 -3.80 -18.61 1.34
C ALA A 114 -4.72 -19.49 2.21
N CYS A 115 -6.01 -19.18 2.31
CA CYS A 115 -6.99 -19.99 3.03
C CYS A 115 -7.10 -21.42 2.44
N GLN A 116 -7.04 -21.58 1.11
CA GLN A 116 -7.00 -22.87 0.46
C GLN A 116 -5.76 -23.71 0.82
N LYS A 117 -4.67 -23.05 1.24
CA LYS A 117 -3.44 -23.69 1.73
C LYS A 117 -3.42 -23.92 3.25
N GLY A 118 -4.54 -23.66 3.93
CA GLY A 118 -4.69 -23.91 5.37
C GLY A 118 -4.51 -22.69 6.28
N HIS A 119 -4.24 -21.49 5.74
CA HIS A 119 -4.21 -20.28 6.56
C HIS A 119 -5.61 -19.90 7.03
N LYS A 120 -5.71 -19.31 8.21
CA LYS A 120 -7.00 -18.83 8.76
C LYS A 120 -7.59 -17.68 7.95
N GLY A 121 -6.76 -16.89 7.30
CA GLY A 121 -7.13 -15.65 6.62
C GLY A 121 -7.11 -14.43 7.54
N SER A 122 -7.47 -13.28 6.99
CA SER A 122 -7.56 -12.00 7.68
C SER A 122 -8.84 -11.27 7.28
N ILE A 123 -9.43 -10.48 8.17
CA ILE A 123 -10.44 -9.50 7.79
C ILE A 123 -9.71 -8.33 7.11
N VAL A 124 -10.27 -7.79 6.03
CA VAL A 124 -9.74 -6.58 5.40
C VAL A 124 -10.79 -5.49 5.43
N VAL A 125 -10.36 -4.30 5.85
CA VAL A 125 -11.16 -3.08 5.90
C VAL A 125 -10.58 -2.10 4.87
N GLY A 126 -11.16 -2.06 3.68
CA GLY A 126 -10.81 -1.09 2.64
C GLY A 126 -11.48 0.24 2.92
N ILE A 127 -10.73 1.28 3.16
CA ILE A 127 -11.23 2.63 3.48
C ILE A 127 -11.12 3.48 2.21
N ASN A 128 -12.26 3.86 1.63
CA ASN A 128 -12.27 4.72 0.44
C ASN A 128 -11.61 6.07 0.73
N GLN A 129 -10.93 6.60 -0.27
CA GLN A 129 -10.36 7.94 -0.20
C GLN A 129 -11.44 9.03 -0.07
N ALA A 130 -11.06 10.18 0.48
CA ALA A 130 -11.87 11.38 0.41
C ALA A 130 -11.85 12.01 -0.98
N GLU A 131 -12.81 12.90 -1.26
CA GLU A 131 -12.78 13.74 -2.46
C GLU A 131 -11.45 14.52 -2.57
N ASN A 132 -10.97 15.07 -1.45
CA ASN A 132 -9.63 15.66 -1.37
C ASN A 132 -8.63 14.67 -0.73
N ARG A 133 -8.27 13.64 -1.49
CA ARG A 133 -7.32 12.60 -1.08
C ARG A 133 -5.97 13.16 -0.62
N ASP A 134 -5.49 14.21 -1.26
CA ASP A 134 -4.19 14.78 -0.94
C ASP A 134 -4.17 15.44 0.43
N ALA A 135 -5.22 16.18 0.79
CA ALA A 135 -5.33 16.76 2.12
C ALA A 135 -5.52 15.69 3.21
N GLU A 136 -6.30 14.63 2.91
CA GLU A 136 -6.56 13.54 3.86
C GLU A 136 -5.32 12.67 4.13
N TYR A 137 -4.48 12.44 3.11
CA TYR A 137 -3.28 11.60 3.27
C TYR A 137 -2.00 12.42 3.46
N THR A 138 -2.11 13.71 3.81
CA THR A 138 -0.96 14.52 4.23
C THR A 138 -1.06 14.75 5.75
N PRO A 139 -0.13 14.18 6.54
CA PRO A 139 -0.25 14.21 8.01
C PRO A 139 0.01 15.58 8.62
N PHE A 140 0.79 16.43 7.94
CA PHE A 140 1.23 17.70 8.48
C PHE A 140 0.84 18.86 7.57
N VAL A 141 0.25 19.90 8.13
CA VAL A 141 0.03 21.17 7.43
C VAL A 141 1.37 21.76 6.97
N ASN A 142 1.47 22.14 5.71
CA ASN A 142 2.61 22.81 5.10
C ASN A 142 2.15 23.79 4.01
N GLU A 143 3.09 24.53 3.39
CA GLU A 143 2.75 25.53 2.38
C GLU A 143 2.05 24.94 1.15
N ASP A 144 2.46 23.74 0.71
CA ASP A 144 1.86 23.03 -0.43
C ASP A 144 0.51 22.39 -0.08
N ASN A 145 0.29 22.07 1.20
CA ASN A 145 -0.93 21.42 1.70
C ASN A 145 -1.49 22.15 2.94
N PRO A 146 -2.00 23.38 2.78
CA PRO A 146 -2.49 24.18 3.91
C PRO A 146 -3.74 23.62 4.57
N ASN A 147 -4.48 22.76 3.88
CA ASN A 147 -5.69 22.09 4.37
C ASN A 147 -5.45 20.63 4.77
N ALA A 148 -4.19 20.22 4.95
CA ALA A 148 -3.86 18.87 5.36
C ALA A 148 -4.50 18.51 6.70
N HIS A 149 -5.13 17.34 6.76
CA HIS A 149 -5.80 16.82 7.94
C HIS A 149 -5.53 15.33 8.18
N GLY A 150 -4.43 14.81 7.64
CA GLY A 150 -4.05 13.41 7.76
C GLY A 150 -3.83 12.95 9.20
N ALA A 151 -3.37 13.84 10.09
CA ALA A 151 -3.27 13.51 11.51
C ALA A 151 -4.67 13.25 12.14
N GLN A 152 -5.69 14.01 11.76
CA GLN A 152 -7.07 13.79 12.22
C GLN A 152 -7.66 12.51 11.61
N PHE A 153 -7.39 12.25 10.33
CA PHE A 153 -7.78 11.01 9.66
C PHE A 153 -7.15 9.80 10.35
N SER A 154 -5.84 9.83 10.64
CA SER A 154 -5.16 8.72 11.30
C SER A 154 -5.72 8.42 12.68
N LYS A 155 -6.03 9.46 13.44
CA LYS A 155 -6.68 9.33 14.75
C LYS A 155 -8.06 8.68 14.64
N TRP A 156 -8.88 9.14 13.70
CA TRP A 156 -10.20 8.55 13.46
C TRP A 156 -10.11 7.06 13.09
N VAL A 157 -9.18 6.66 12.22
CA VAL A 157 -8.99 5.24 11.87
C VAL A 157 -8.53 4.44 13.08
N ALA A 158 -7.57 4.96 13.86
CA ALA A 158 -6.96 4.26 14.98
C ALA A 158 -7.91 4.11 16.18
N GLU A 159 -8.78 5.07 16.42
CA GLU A 159 -9.65 5.11 17.60
C GLU A 159 -11.10 4.73 17.24
N ASP A 160 -11.76 5.49 16.38
CA ASP A 160 -13.20 5.35 16.11
C ASP A 160 -13.50 4.16 15.20
N LEU A 161 -12.87 4.12 14.01
CA LEU A 161 -13.13 3.06 13.04
C LEU A 161 -12.69 1.70 13.58
N LYS A 162 -11.49 1.63 14.18
CA LYS A 162 -10.99 0.38 14.77
C LYS A 162 -11.91 -0.13 15.87
N SER A 163 -12.35 0.73 16.78
CA SER A 163 -13.29 0.35 17.85
C SER A 163 -14.60 -0.21 17.28
N TRP A 164 -15.13 0.43 16.24
CA TRP A 164 -16.34 -0.05 15.56
C TRP A 164 -16.10 -1.41 14.87
N ILE A 165 -14.99 -1.62 14.20
CA ILE A 165 -14.62 -2.90 13.57
C ILE A 165 -14.49 -4.00 14.63
N ASP A 166 -13.78 -3.74 15.72
CA ASP A 166 -13.53 -4.73 16.77
C ASP A 166 -14.79 -5.15 17.53
N THR A 167 -15.79 -4.27 17.62
CA THR A 167 -17.09 -4.56 18.23
C THR A 167 -18.06 -5.24 17.27
N THR A 168 -17.89 -5.03 15.95
CA THR A 168 -18.81 -5.53 14.93
C THR A 168 -18.36 -6.89 14.38
N TYR A 169 -17.05 -7.11 14.28
CA TYR A 169 -16.47 -8.32 13.69
C TYR A 169 -15.64 -9.11 14.71
N ARG A 170 -15.41 -10.40 14.42
CA ARG A 170 -14.56 -11.26 15.25
C ARG A 170 -13.08 -11.01 14.95
N THR A 171 -12.56 -9.93 15.48
CA THR A 171 -11.17 -9.50 15.31
C THR A 171 -10.27 -10.02 16.43
N GLN A 172 -8.97 -10.03 16.14
CA GLN A 172 -7.87 -10.04 17.11
C GLN A 172 -7.44 -8.58 17.29
N PRO A 173 -7.83 -7.89 18.38
CA PRO A 173 -7.69 -6.44 18.47
C PRO A 173 -6.28 -5.95 18.83
N GLU A 174 -5.37 -6.87 19.20
CA GLU A 174 -4.02 -6.53 19.61
C GLU A 174 -3.16 -5.98 18.44
N PRO A 175 -2.21 -5.09 18.74
CA PRO A 175 -1.37 -4.46 17.71
C PRO A 175 -0.70 -5.45 16.77
N GLY A 176 -0.16 -6.57 17.29
CA GLY A 176 0.50 -7.61 16.48
C GLY A 176 -0.42 -8.27 15.45
N SER A 177 -1.74 -8.16 15.62
CA SER A 177 -2.77 -8.67 14.69
C SER A 177 -3.44 -7.56 13.89
N THR A 178 -2.99 -6.31 14.01
CA THR A 178 -3.56 -5.15 13.33
C THR A 178 -2.54 -4.57 12.34
N CYS A 179 -2.89 -4.54 11.06
CA CYS A 179 -2.04 -4.04 9.99
C CYS A 179 -2.68 -2.81 9.33
N ILE A 180 -1.85 -1.81 9.00
CA ILE A 180 -2.22 -0.69 8.13
C ILE A 180 -1.51 -0.82 6.80
N GLY A 181 -2.22 -0.63 5.68
CA GLY A 181 -1.64 -0.69 4.34
C GLY A 181 -2.04 0.49 3.48
N GLY A 182 -1.16 0.85 2.55
CA GLY A 182 -1.42 1.92 1.60
C GLY A 182 -0.39 2.00 0.49
N ILE A 183 -0.67 2.84 -0.50
CA ILE A 183 0.05 2.92 -1.76
C ILE A 183 0.27 4.38 -2.13
N SER A 184 1.47 4.71 -2.63
CA SER A 184 1.75 6.08 -3.07
C SER A 184 1.58 7.07 -1.90
N ARG A 185 0.68 8.03 -1.99
CA ARG A 185 0.39 8.95 -0.89
C ARG A 185 -0.22 8.22 0.32
N SER A 186 -1.11 7.25 0.10
CA SER A 186 -1.61 6.41 1.19
C SER A 186 -0.56 5.46 1.76
N GLY A 187 0.47 5.08 0.98
CA GLY A 187 1.65 4.35 1.47
C GLY A 187 2.49 5.18 2.45
N MET A 188 2.69 6.47 2.15
CA MET A 188 3.26 7.42 3.08
C MET A 188 2.38 7.59 4.33
N MET A 189 1.05 7.66 4.15
CA MET A 189 0.10 7.76 5.25
C MET A 189 0.11 6.49 6.13
N ALA A 190 0.24 5.30 5.55
CA ALA A 190 0.39 4.04 6.31
C ALA A 190 1.68 4.05 7.15
N TYR A 191 2.79 4.55 6.60
CA TYR A 191 4.01 4.78 7.39
C TYR A 191 3.76 5.74 8.56
N TYR A 192 3.13 6.90 8.29
CA TYR A 192 2.79 7.85 9.36
C TYR A 192 1.92 7.20 10.45
N MET A 193 0.89 6.44 10.06
CA MET A 193 -0.06 5.86 11.00
C MET A 193 0.57 4.86 11.96
N ILE A 194 1.44 3.96 11.48
CA ILE A 194 2.12 3.01 12.38
C ILE A 194 3.13 3.71 13.30
N MET A 195 3.73 4.82 12.85
CA MET A 195 4.64 5.62 13.66
C MET A 195 3.91 6.48 14.70
N ALA A 196 2.72 7.01 14.36
CA ALA A 196 1.92 7.87 15.22
C ALA A 196 1.04 7.09 16.21
N HIS A 197 0.62 5.87 15.85
CA HIS A 197 -0.25 5.02 16.67
C HIS A 197 0.37 3.63 16.88
N PRO A 198 1.58 3.55 17.49
CA PRO A 198 2.31 2.29 17.63
C PRO A 198 1.60 1.27 18.54
N ASP A 199 0.73 1.73 19.43
CA ASP A 199 -0.06 0.87 20.32
C ASP A 199 -1.32 0.31 19.64
N VAL A 200 -1.59 0.73 18.40
CA VAL A 200 -2.74 0.27 17.59
C VAL A 200 -2.28 -0.61 16.45
N PHE A 201 -1.28 -0.16 15.68
CA PHE A 201 -0.77 -0.88 14.51
C PHE A 201 0.56 -1.56 14.82
N GLY A 202 0.58 -2.88 14.74
CA GLY A 202 1.79 -3.68 14.88
C GLY A 202 2.46 -4.00 13.55
N ASN A 203 1.70 -3.91 12.43
CA ASN A 203 2.17 -4.25 11.10
C ASN A 203 1.86 -3.15 10.10
N ALA A 204 2.73 -2.98 9.09
CA ALA A 204 2.48 -2.06 7.99
C ALA A 204 2.84 -2.66 6.61
N ILE A 205 1.99 -2.39 5.60
CA ILE A 205 2.24 -2.63 4.18
C ILE A 205 2.42 -1.27 3.50
N ILE A 206 3.65 -0.91 3.17
CA ILE A 206 4.04 0.40 2.65
C ILE A 206 4.49 0.22 1.20
N GLN A 207 3.60 0.54 0.25
CA GLN A 207 3.85 0.32 -1.17
C GLN A 207 4.10 1.64 -1.90
N SER A 208 5.22 1.75 -2.61
CA SER A 208 5.55 2.92 -3.44
C SER A 208 5.31 4.26 -2.72
N PRO A 209 5.80 4.47 -1.48
CA PRO A 209 5.38 5.59 -0.63
C PRO A 209 5.87 6.95 -1.15
N SER A 210 4.96 7.94 -1.15
CA SER A 210 5.24 9.33 -1.59
C SER A 210 5.94 10.15 -0.51
N MET A 211 7.07 9.69 0.02
CA MET A 211 7.76 10.30 1.17
C MET A 211 8.21 11.74 0.93
N TRP A 212 8.39 12.17 -0.34
CA TRP A 212 8.79 13.54 -0.67
C TRP A 212 7.79 14.62 -0.26
N VAL A 213 6.54 14.24 0.05
CA VAL A 213 5.49 15.18 0.48
C VAL A 213 5.87 15.88 1.79
N ASP A 214 6.55 15.15 2.69
CA ASP A 214 6.99 15.66 3.98
C ASP A 214 8.16 14.85 4.55
N HIS A 215 9.20 14.69 3.73
CA HIS A 215 10.32 13.79 3.97
C HIS A 215 10.91 13.96 5.37
N ASP A 216 11.36 15.17 5.71
CA ASP A 216 12.14 15.40 6.92
C ASP A 216 11.34 15.13 8.20
N ARG A 217 10.07 15.55 8.24
CA ARG A 217 9.21 15.30 9.40
C ARG A 217 8.84 13.84 9.56
N LEU A 218 8.61 13.12 8.44
CA LEU A 218 8.32 11.70 8.46
C LEU A 218 9.52 10.88 8.92
N PHE A 219 10.71 11.19 8.42
CA PHE A 219 11.92 10.46 8.82
C PHE A 219 12.43 10.83 10.22
N ALA A 220 12.04 12.01 10.76
CA ALA A 220 12.29 12.39 12.14
C ALA A 220 11.41 11.67 13.17
N MET A 221 10.35 10.95 12.73
CA MET A 221 9.53 10.14 13.64
C MET A 221 10.33 8.92 14.12
N GLU A 222 10.30 8.67 15.43
CA GLU A 222 11.00 7.57 16.06
C GLU A 222 10.05 6.70 16.88
N LEU A 223 10.35 5.43 17.00
CA LEU A 223 9.71 4.49 17.91
C LEU A 223 10.68 4.13 19.03
N THR A 224 10.17 3.92 20.22
CA THR A 224 10.98 3.36 21.30
C THR A 224 11.33 1.90 21.02
N LYS A 225 12.38 1.39 21.64
CA LYS A 225 12.77 -0.03 21.51
C LYS A 225 11.64 -1.00 21.86
N GLU A 226 10.81 -0.63 22.85
CA GLU A 226 9.68 -1.46 23.24
C GLU A 226 8.57 -1.43 22.17
N GLN A 227 8.28 -0.25 21.61
CA GLN A 227 7.27 -0.11 20.56
C GLN A 227 7.65 -0.84 19.26
N VAL A 228 8.94 -0.93 18.95
CA VAL A 228 9.46 -1.58 17.74
C VAL A 228 9.50 -3.10 17.82
N LYS A 229 9.60 -3.66 19.02
CA LYS A 229 9.96 -5.05 19.31
C LYS A 229 9.16 -6.10 18.52
N ASP A 230 7.84 -5.90 18.42
CA ASP A 230 6.94 -6.88 17.79
C ASP A 230 6.32 -6.36 16.49
N LYS A 231 6.89 -5.30 15.88
CA LYS A 231 6.38 -4.71 14.65
C LYS A 231 6.94 -5.37 13.41
N LYS A 232 6.13 -5.35 12.34
CA LYS A 232 6.54 -5.79 11.01
C LYS A 232 6.27 -4.73 9.95
N PHE A 233 7.25 -4.47 9.11
CA PHE A 233 7.18 -3.50 8.02
C PHE A 233 7.49 -4.18 6.68
N PHE A 234 6.49 -4.32 5.84
CA PHE A 234 6.68 -4.71 4.46
C PHE A 234 6.75 -3.47 3.59
N ILE A 235 7.88 -3.23 2.95
CA ILE A 235 8.14 -2.07 2.11
C ILE A 235 8.36 -2.54 0.68
N SER A 236 7.74 -1.90 -0.30
CA SER A 236 7.94 -2.23 -1.70
C SER A 236 7.88 -1.01 -2.61
N VAL A 237 8.46 -1.17 -3.81
CA VAL A 237 8.44 -0.16 -4.87
C VAL A 237 8.65 -0.84 -6.21
N GLY A 238 8.07 -0.31 -7.28
CA GLY A 238 8.37 -0.76 -8.64
C GLY A 238 9.77 -0.33 -9.08
N GLU A 239 10.48 -1.20 -9.78
CA GLU A 239 11.84 -0.95 -10.28
C GLU A 239 11.93 0.33 -11.13
N ASN A 240 10.90 0.61 -11.92
CA ASN A 240 10.84 1.73 -12.84
C ASN A 240 10.16 2.99 -12.27
N GLU A 241 10.03 3.10 -10.94
CA GLU A 241 9.43 4.28 -10.29
C GLU A 241 10.39 5.46 -10.12
N GLY A 242 11.59 5.34 -10.66
CA GLY A 242 12.50 6.46 -10.86
C GLY A 242 13.37 6.82 -9.65
N LYS A 243 13.93 8.04 -9.72
CA LYS A 243 15.05 8.46 -8.84
C LYS A 243 14.61 9.03 -7.49
N ILE A 244 13.32 9.15 -7.25
CA ILE A 244 12.78 9.68 -5.99
C ILE A 244 12.14 8.55 -5.19
N MET A 245 11.20 7.81 -5.76
CA MET A 245 10.44 6.80 -5.02
C MET A 245 11.28 5.62 -4.57
N VAL A 246 12.12 5.08 -5.47
CA VAL A 246 12.96 3.92 -5.15
C VAL A 246 13.94 4.23 -4.00
N PRO A 247 14.70 5.36 -4.02
CA PRO A 247 15.54 5.73 -2.87
C PRO A 247 14.76 5.95 -1.58
N HIS A 248 13.64 6.67 -1.58
CA HIS A 248 12.86 6.93 -0.38
C HIS A 248 12.27 5.64 0.23
N ALA A 249 11.77 4.72 -0.59
CA ALA A 249 11.28 3.44 -0.09
C ALA A 249 12.43 2.62 0.55
N ARG A 250 13.62 2.64 -0.04
CA ARG A 250 14.82 2.00 0.51
C ARG A 250 15.26 2.67 1.82
N GLU A 251 15.19 3.98 1.91
CA GLU A 251 15.56 4.74 3.10
C GLU A 251 14.72 4.36 4.32
N ILE A 252 13.40 4.08 4.15
CA ILE A 252 12.56 3.55 5.23
C ILE A 252 13.12 2.21 5.73
N TYR A 253 13.45 1.30 4.83
CA TYR A 253 14.04 0.00 5.18
C TYR A 253 15.36 0.16 5.94
N GLU A 254 16.27 1.00 5.42
CA GLU A 254 17.58 1.26 6.02
C GLU A 254 17.46 1.93 7.41
N LYS A 255 16.46 2.82 7.60
CA LYS A 255 16.15 3.41 8.91
C LYS A 255 15.85 2.33 9.94
N PHE A 256 14.92 1.43 9.64
CA PHE A 256 14.53 0.38 10.58
C PHE A 256 15.64 -0.65 10.81
N GLN A 257 16.47 -0.96 9.82
CA GLN A 257 17.65 -1.79 10.03
C GLN A 257 18.66 -1.13 10.97
N LYS A 258 18.88 0.18 10.85
CA LYS A 258 19.74 0.94 11.78
C LYS A 258 19.17 0.98 13.21
N GLU A 259 17.86 0.95 13.35
CA GLU A 259 17.15 0.84 14.62
C GLU A 259 17.18 -0.59 15.21
N GLY A 260 17.76 -1.55 14.49
CA GLY A 260 18.02 -2.91 14.97
C GLY A 260 16.91 -3.92 14.67
N LEU A 261 15.97 -3.62 13.75
CA LEU A 261 14.96 -4.59 13.32
C LEU A 261 15.60 -5.72 12.49
N SER A 262 15.18 -6.96 12.76
CA SER A 262 15.60 -8.13 12.01
C SER A 262 14.92 -8.22 10.63
N GLU A 263 15.42 -9.10 9.77
CA GLU A 263 14.83 -9.40 8.46
C GLU A 263 13.38 -9.97 8.56
N ASP A 264 13.05 -10.60 9.69
CA ASP A 264 11.69 -11.07 9.98
C ASP A 264 10.74 -9.93 10.39
N GLN A 265 11.29 -8.75 10.72
CA GLN A 265 10.55 -7.58 11.14
C GLN A 265 10.47 -6.50 10.06
N VAL A 266 11.49 -6.37 9.21
CA VAL A 266 11.47 -5.43 8.11
C VAL A 266 11.99 -6.07 6.83
N THR A 267 11.23 -5.91 5.75
CA THR A 267 11.64 -6.38 4.42
C THR A 267 11.42 -5.30 3.37
N PHE A 268 12.29 -5.27 2.36
CA PHE A 268 12.20 -4.37 1.21
C PHE A 268 12.16 -5.17 -0.09
N LYS A 269 11.16 -4.93 -0.94
CA LYS A 269 10.98 -5.61 -2.23
C LYS A 269 10.94 -4.62 -3.38
N ILE A 270 11.75 -4.87 -4.39
CA ILE A 270 11.64 -4.23 -5.70
C ILE A 270 10.79 -5.12 -6.58
N ILE A 271 9.72 -4.56 -7.16
CA ILE A 271 8.86 -5.27 -8.11
C ILE A 271 9.44 -5.08 -9.50
N GLU A 272 10.09 -6.12 -9.99
CA GLU A 272 10.86 -6.10 -11.24
C GLU A 272 9.99 -5.73 -12.44
N ASN A 273 10.56 -4.93 -13.35
CA ASN A 273 9.96 -4.45 -14.58
C ASN A 273 8.68 -3.63 -14.42
N GLU A 274 8.29 -3.26 -13.18
CA GLU A 274 7.08 -2.50 -12.90
C GLU A 274 7.39 -1.03 -12.58
N GLY A 275 6.42 -0.17 -12.88
CA GLY A 275 6.41 1.25 -12.53
C GLY A 275 5.29 1.58 -11.56
N HIS A 276 4.93 2.86 -11.44
CA HIS A 276 3.90 3.33 -10.50
C HIS A 276 2.49 3.08 -11.05
N TRP A 277 1.90 1.93 -10.76
CA TRP A 277 0.56 1.56 -11.20
C TRP A 277 -0.01 0.31 -10.50
N HIS A 278 -1.29 0.01 -10.70
CA HIS A 278 -2.07 -1.02 -9.98
C HIS A 278 -1.44 -2.43 -10.00
N ILE A 279 -0.87 -2.87 -11.13
CA ILE A 279 -0.28 -4.23 -11.20
C ILE A 279 0.98 -4.36 -10.33
N THR A 280 1.73 -3.30 -10.15
CA THR A 280 2.86 -3.27 -9.20
C THR A 280 2.37 -3.59 -7.79
N TRP A 281 1.29 -2.94 -7.38
CA TRP A 281 0.75 -3.06 -6.03
C TRP A 281 0.03 -4.39 -5.80
N ARG A 282 -0.67 -4.91 -6.82
CA ARG A 282 -1.21 -6.28 -6.86
C ARG A 282 -0.10 -7.31 -6.61
N LYS A 283 0.98 -7.25 -7.39
CA LYS A 283 2.15 -8.13 -7.22
C LYS A 283 2.80 -7.98 -5.85
N SER A 284 2.89 -6.75 -5.37
CA SER A 284 3.45 -6.44 -4.07
C SER A 284 2.61 -7.02 -2.93
N PHE A 285 1.28 -6.89 -2.97
CA PHE A 285 0.41 -7.45 -1.93
C PHE A 285 0.49 -8.99 -1.89
N ALA A 286 0.62 -9.63 -3.04
CA ALA A 286 0.82 -11.08 -3.14
C ALA A 286 2.12 -11.58 -2.46
N LEU A 287 3.13 -10.70 -2.32
CA LEU A 287 4.35 -10.96 -1.55
C LEU A 287 4.21 -10.56 -0.07
N ALA A 288 3.48 -9.46 0.19
CA ALA A 288 3.32 -8.90 1.53
C ALA A 288 2.52 -9.82 2.45
N TYR A 289 1.39 -10.34 1.96
CA TYR A 289 0.46 -11.10 2.78
C TYR A 289 1.08 -12.38 3.35
N PRO A 290 1.69 -13.29 2.55
CA PRO A 290 2.35 -14.48 3.10
C PRO A 290 3.51 -14.14 4.05
N TRP A 291 4.27 -13.07 3.76
CA TRP A 291 5.37 -12.65 4.64
C TRP A 291 4.87 -12.16 6.01
N LEU A 292 3.77 -11.39 6.04
CA LEU A 292 3.16 -10.92 7.28
C LEU A 292 2.57 -12.07 8.11
N MET A 293 1.89 -13.01 7.45
CA MET A 293 1.21 -14.12 8.12
C MET A 293 2.19 -15.19 8.63
N GLY A 294 3.45 -15.16 8.18
CA GLY A 294 4.44 -16.20 8.44
C GLY A 294 4.19 -17.45 7.58
N ASN A 295 5.24 -18.19 7.31
CA ASN A 295 5.13 -19.53 6.73
C ASN A 295 4.60 -20.46 7.84
N SER A 296 3.28 -20.67 7.87
CA SER A 296 2.66 -21.71 8.71
C SER A 296 2.72 -23.05 8.03
#